data_7e90a391e03d7e4f70c434efc143b11b
#
_entry.id   7e90a391e03d7e4f70c434efc143b11b
#
_cell.length_a   1.000
_cell.length_b   1.000
_cell.length_c   1.000
_cell.angle_alpha   90.00
_cell.angle_beta   90.00
_cell.angle_gamma   90.00
#
_symmetry.space_group_name_H-M   'P 1'
#
loop_
_entity.id
_entity.type
_entity.pdbx_description
1 polymer ?
#
loop_
_entity_poly.entity_id
_entity_poly.type
_entity_poly.pdbx_seq_one_letter_code
_entity_poly.pdbx_strand_id
1 'polypeptide(L)'
;MSDVRYPIGKFHYDGPPTEDQKTQFIHEIAQAPANMRGAVRGLSRDQLDTPYRPEGWTVRQVVHHIPDSHMNAYIRFKLALTEEEPTIKPYAEDRWAKLADTQATPVEVSLALLESLHERWVRLLRSLQAEDWKRTFRHPELGLMPLEKNLALYAWHGRHHLAHITQLRERNGW
;
A
#
# COMPACT_ATOMS: atom_id res chain seq x y z
N MET A 1 7.90 9.22 22.52
CA MET A 1 8.39 8.39 21.40
C MET A 1 7.20 8.03 20.51
N SER A 2 7.31 8.22 19.21
CA SER A 2 6.26 7.80 18.26
C SER A 2 6.14 6.27 18.29
N ASP A 3 4.90 5.75 18.20
CA ASP A 3 4.69 4.30 18.12
C ASP A 3 5.24 3.78 16.78
N VAL A 4 6.30 2.99 16.84
CA VAL A 4 6.97 2.42 15.65
C VAL A 4 6.06 1.55 14.77
N ARG A 5 4.92 1.11 15.30
CA ARG A 5 3.87 0.41 14.53
C ARG A 5 3.11 1.37 13.61
N TYR A 6 3.05 2.64 13.98
CA TYR A 6 2.33 3.68 13.26
C TYR A 6 3.21 4.92 13.11
N PRO A 7 4.29 4.83 12.32
CA PRO A 7 5.32 5.87 12.23
C PRO A 7 4.79 7.22 11.74
N ILE A 8 3.67 7.23 11.02
CA ILE A 8 2.96 8.43 10.54
C ILE A 8 1.54 8.56 11.14
N GLY A 9 1.27 7.89 12.27
CA GLY A 9 -0.07 7.80 12.85
C GLY A 9 -0.95 6.75 12.18
N LYS A 10 -2.11 6.47 12.80
CA LYS A 10 -3.11 5.56 12.24
C LYS A 10 -3.87 6.24 11.11
N PHE A 11 -4.40 5.42 10.19
CA PHE A 11 -5.31 5.93 9.16
C PHE A 11 -6.55 6.55 9.81
N HIS A 12 -6.88 7.73 9.37
CA HIS A 12 -8.09 8.44 9.75
C HIS A 12 -8.83 8.91 8.49
N TYR A 13 -10.16 8.88 8.52
CA TYR A 13 -10.99 9.29 7.40
C TYR A 13 -12.11 10.21 7.90
N ASP A 14 -11.98 11.49 7.56
CA ASP A 14 -12.87 12.57 8.02
C ASP A 14 -14.07 12.81 7.08
N GLY A 15 -14.27 11.93 6.10
CA GLY A 15 -15.30 12.08 5.09
C GLY A 15 -14.74 12.19 3.67
N PRO A 16 -15.61 12.46 2.68
CA PRO A 16 -15.23 12.53 1.27
C PRO A 16 -14.11 13.54 1.02
N PRO A 17 -13.01 13.14 0.33
CA PRO A 17 -11.92 14.06 0.00
C PRO A 17 -12.36 15.08 -1.05
N THR A 18 -11.81 16.29 -0.96
CA THR A 18 -11.93 17.31 -2.02
C THR A 18 -11.22 16.85 -3.30
N GLU A 19 -11.47 17.50 -4.44
CA GLU A 19 -10.79 17.18 -5.70
C GLU A 19 -9.27 17.39 -5.60
N ASP A 20 -8.82 18.42 -4.88
CA ASP A 20 -7.38 18.64 -4.63
C ASP A 20 -6.78 17.52 -3.79
N GLN A 21 -7.49 17.05 -2.77
CA GLN A 21 -7.06 15.92 -1.96
C GLN A 21 -7.01 14.60 -2.77
N LYS A 22 -7.99 14.34 -3.63
CA LYS A 22 -7.96 13.18 -4.55
C LYS A 22 -6.76 13.26 -5.48
N THR A 23 -6.50 14.42 -6.06
CA THR A 23 -5.33 14.66 -6.91
C THR A 23 -4.04 14.39 -6.17
N GLN A 24 -3.92 14.86 -4.93
CA GLN A 24 -2.78 14.61 -4.06
C GLN A 24 -2.62 13.11 -3.75
N PHE A 25 -3.69 12.41 -3.39
CA PHE A 25 -3.64 10.98 -3.11
C PHE A 25 -3.22 10.15 -4.34
N ILE A 26 -3.73 10.51 -5.53
CA ILE A 26 -3.31 9.87 -6.79
C ILE A 26 -1.82 10.13 -7.06
N HIS A 27 -1.33 11.35 -6.78
CA HIS A 27 0.09 11.66 -6.90
C HIS A 27 0.94 10.83 -5.94
N GLU A 28 0.53 10.69 -4.68
CA GLU A 28 1.23 9.87 -3.68
C GLU A 28 1.29 8.39 -4.09
N ILE A 29 0.20 7.84 -4.62
CA ILE A 29 0.16 6.48 -5.18
C ILE A 29 1.11 6.38 -6.39
N ALA A 30 1.15 7.39 -7.27
CA ALA A 30 2.05 7.40 -8.41
C ALA A 30 3.53 7.41 -8.00
N GLN A 31 3.89 8.09 -6.91
CA GLN A 31 5.26 8.18 -6.43
C GLN A 31 5.71 6.99 -5.57
N ALA A 32 4.76 6.21 -5.04
CA ALA A 32 5.04 5.13 -4.10
C ALA A 32 6.10 4.11 -4.61
N PRO A 33 6.09 3.64 -5.88
CA PRO A 33 7.09 2.71 -6.38
C PRO A 33 8.50 3.29 -6.37
N ALA A 34 8.68 4.53 -6.84
CA ALA A 34 9.97 5.21 -6.87
C ALA A 34 10.51 5.46 -5.45
N ASN A 35 9.63 5.90 -4.54
CA ASN A 35 9.96 6.13 -3.15
C ASN A 35 10.37 4.82 -2.44
N MET A 36 9.64 3.72 -2.68
CA MET A 36 9.96 2.40 -2.11
C MET A 36 11.30 1.89 -2.64
N ARG A 37 11.55 2.00 -3.94
CA ARG A 37 12.84 1.65 -4.57
C ARG A 37 13.98 2.49 -3.96
N GLY A 38 13.79 3.79 -3.78
CA GLY A 38 14.75 4.67 -3.14
C GLY A 38 15.05 4.28 -1.68
N ALA A 39 14.02 3.91 -0.93
CA ALA A 39 14.15 3.54 0.49
C ALA A 39 14.96 2.26 0.71
N VAL A 40 14.97 1.33 -0.23
CA VAL A 40 15.74 0.07 -0.10
C VAL A 40 17.04 0.08 -0.87
N ARG A 41 17.34 1.14 -1.61
CA ARG A 41 18.57 1.25 -2.39
C ARG A 41 19.80 1.13 -1.51
N GLY A 42 20.72 0.23 -1.90
CA GLY A 42 21.99 0.02 -1.22
C GLY A 42 21.91 -0.79 0.07
N LEU A 43 20.72 -1.28 0.46
CA LEU A 43 20.61 -2.17 1.61
C LEU A 43 21.23 -3.54 1.29
N SER A 44 22.04 -4.04 2.22
CA SER A 44 22.56 -5.40 2.17
C SER A 44 21.46 -6.43 2.43
N ARG A 45 21.77 -7.71 2.20
CA ARG A 45 20.86 -8.81 2.52
C ARG A 45 20.46 -8.81 3.99
N ASP A 46 21.42 -8.64 4.89
CA ASP A 46 21.17 -8.64 6.33
C ASP A 46 20.29 -7.46 6.75
N GLN A 47 20.47 -6.29 6.11
CA GLN A 47 19.62 -5.13 6.33
C GLN A 47 18.20 -5.35 5.82
N LEU A 48 18.03 -6.00 4.65
CA LEU A 48 16.72 -6.39 4.14
C LEU A 48 16.01 -7.42 5.05
N ASP A 49 16.77 -8.26 5.72
CA ASP A 49 16.25 -9.30 6.63
C ASP A 49 16.12 -8.79 8.09
N THR A 50 16.39 -7.49 8.34
CA THR A 50 16.21 -6.84 9.64
C THR A 50 14.76 -6.43 9.86
N PRO A 51 14.11 -6.81 11.00
CA PRO A 51 12.76 -6.36 11.34
C PRO A 51 12.71 -4.86 11.64
N TYR A 52 11.66 -4.16 11.18
CA TYR A 52 11.49 -2.72 11.46
C TYR A 52 11.18 -2.42 12.94
N ARG A 53 10.76 -3.42 13.70
CA ARG A 53 10.57 -3.42 15.16
C ARG A 53 10.69 -4.84 15.71
N PRO A 54 10.85 -5.04 17.05
CA PRO A 54 10.74 -6.39 17.65
C PRO A 54 9.44 -7.08 17.25
N GLU A 55 9.54 -8.33 16.81
CA GLU A 55 8.42 -9.16 16.31
C GLU A 55 7.67 -8.58 15.10
N GLY A 56 8.21 -7.56 14.46
CA GLY A 56 7.66 -6.97 13.24
C GLY A 56 8.16 -7.67 11.99
N TRP A 57 7.62 -7.25 10.85
CA TRP A 57 8.09 -7.71 9.55
C TRP A 57 9.50 -7.19 9.25
N THR A 58 10.26 -7.96 8.52
CA THR A 58 11.53 -7.51 7.95
C THR A 58 11.28 -6.49 6.84
N VAL A 59 12.32 -5.71 6.49
CA VAL A 59 12.26 -4.80 5.32
C VAL A 59 11.83 -5.57 4.07
N ARG A 60 12.40 -6.76 3.84
CA ARG A 60 12.03 -7.66 2.74
C ARG A 60 10.53 -7.96 2.73
N GLN A 61 9.96 -8.37 3.85
CA GLN A 61 8.54 -8.66 3.96
C GLN A 61 7.68 -7.43 3.68
N VAL A 62 8.07 -6.26 4.15
CA VAL A 62 7.38 -5.00 3.84
C VAL A 62 7.40 -4.74 2.33
N VAL A 63 8.54 -4.89 1.65
CA VAL A 63 8.66 -4.66 0.20
C VAL A 63 7.79 -5.61 -0.60
N HIS A 64 7.71 -6.89 -0.21
CA HIS A 64 6.84 -7.86 -0.89
C HIS A 64 5.36 -7.64 -0.59
N HIS A 65 5.03 -7.24 0.64
CA HIS A 65 3.65 -6.95 1.05
C HIS A 65 3.01 -5.81 0.25
N ILE A 66 3.76 -4.77 -0.09
CA ILE A 66 3.20 -3.59 -0.77
C ILE A 66 2.52 -3.96 -2.09
N PRO A 67 3.16 -4.64 -3.06
CA PRO A 67 2.47 -5.02 -4.29
C PRO A 67 1.32 -6.01 -4.05
N ASP A 68 1.42 -6.92 -3.08
CA ASP A 68 0.32 -7.83 -2.72
C ASP A 68 -0.92 -7.05 -2.27
N SER A 69 -0.74 -6.11 -1.36
CA SER A 69 -1.81 -5.26 -0.83
C SER A 69 -2.38 -4.33 -1.91
N HIS A 70 -1.51 -3.66 -2.68
CA HIS A 70 -1.94 -2.72 -3.71
C HIS A 70 -2.60 -3.40 -4.91
N MET A 71 -2.22 -4.64 -5.22
CA MET A 71 -2.93 -5.47 -6.22
C MET A 71 -4.36 -5.80 -5.76
N ASN A 72 -4.54 -6.16 -4.49
CA ASN A 72 -5.87 -6.36 -3.93
C ASN A 72 -6.70 -5.08 -4.00
N ALA A 73 -6.13 -3.90 -3.71
CA ALA A 73 -6.81 -2.63 -3.85
C ALA A 73 -7.22 -2.35 -5.31
N TYR A 74 -6.31 -2.53 -6.25
CA TYR A 74 -6.58 -2.36 -7.68
C TYR A 74 -7.73 -3.25 -8.16
N ILE A 75 -7.74 -4.52 -7.74
CA ILE A 75 -8.84 -5.45 -8.05
C ILE A 75 -10.16 -4.94 -7.45
N ARG A 76 -10.16 -4.45 -6.19
CA ARG A 76 -11.36 -3.90 -5.53
C ARG A 76 -11.90 -2.67 -6.27
N PHE A 77 -11.03 -1.79 -6.79
CA PHE A 77 -11.46 -0.69 -7.66
C PHE A 77 -12.15 -1.21 -8.90
N LYS A 78 -11.58 -2.19 -9.59
CA LYS A 78 -12.17 -2.75 -10.81
C LYS A 78 -13.51 -3.43 -10.54
N LEU A 79 -13.62 -4.20 -9.48
CA LEU A 79 -14.87 -4.84 -9.06
C LEU A 79 -15.96 -3.80 -8.79
N ALA A 80 -15.68 -2.78 -7.97
CA ALA A 80 -16.66 -1.74 -7.64
C ALA A 80 -17.08 -0.91 -8.86
N LEU A 81 -16.21 -0.75 -9.86
CA LEU A 81 -16.52 -0.04 -11.10
C LEU A 81 -17.36 -0.86 -12.09
N THR A 82 -17.36 -2.17 -11.96
CA THR A 82 -18.02 -3.08 -12.93
C THR A 82 -19.20 -3.86 -12.36
N GLU A 83 -19.34 -3.90 -11.05
CA GLU A 83 -20.39 -4.65 -10.34
C GLU A 83 -21.09 -3.74 -9.33
N GLU A 84 -22.31 -4.13 -8.90
CA GLU A 84 -23.09 -3.41 -7.89
C GLU A 84 -22.71 -3.90 -6.49
N GLU A 85 -22.09 -3.04 -5.66
CA GLU A 85 -21.65 -3.33 -4.29
C GLU A 85 -21.02 -4.74 -4.11
N PRO A 86 -20.01 -5.13 -4.91
CA PRO A 86 -19.43 -6.45 -4.82
C PRO A 86 -18.84 -6.72 -3.42
N THR A 87 -19.04 -7.92 -2.92
CA THR A 87 -18.35 -8.35 -1.70
C THR A 87 -16.95 -8.83 -2.05
N ILE A 88 -15.94 -8.21 -1.45
CA ILE A 88 -14.54 -8.59 -1.67
C ILE A 88 -14.11 -9.67 -0.69
N LYS A 89 -13.07 -10.42 -1.06
CA LYS A 89 -12.43 -11.37 -0.16
C LYS A 89 -11.22 -10.71 0.51
N PRO A 90 -11.16 -10.61 1.86
CA PRO A 90 -9.93 -10.25 2.56
C PRO A 90 -8.91 -11.38 2.46
N TYR A 91 -7.65 -11.06 2.67
CA TYR A 91 -6.57 -12.03 2.69
C TYR A 91 -5.79 -11.96 4.00
N ALA A 92 -5.15 -13.08 4.38
CA ALA A 92 -4.37 -13.18 5.60
C ALA A 92 -2.94 -12.65 5.36
N GLU A 93 -2.73 -11.34 5.47
CA GLU A 93 -1.48 -10.65 5.15
C GLU A 93 -0.26 -11.22 5.90
N ASP A 94 -0.41 -11.52 7.20
CA ASP A 94 0.65 -12.12 8.01
C ASP A 94 1.04 -13.53 7.55
N ARG A 95 0.10 -14.26 6.94
CA ARG A 95 0.38 -15.59 6.36
C ARG A 95 1.06 -15.46 5.01
N TRP A 96 0.63 -14.49 4.18
CA TRP A 96 1.27 -14.21 2.89
C TRP A 96 2.72 -13.78 3.08
N ALA A 97 2.99 -12.90 4.05
CA ALA A 97 4.34 -12.46 4.39
C ALA A 97 5.30 -13.58 4.84
N LYS A 98 4.79 -14.79 5.10
CA LYS A 98 5.57 -15.99 5.50
C LYS A 98 5.72 -17.03 4.39
N LEU A 99 5.13 -16.80 3.22
CA LEU A 99 5.23 -17.72 2.09
C LEU A 99 6.65 -17.75 1.52
N ALA A 100 6.97 -18.83 0.81
CA ALA A 100 8.31 -19.07 0.29
C ALA A 100 8.75 -18.02 -0.73
N ASP A 101 7.82 -17.49 -1.53
CA ASP A 101 8.10 -16.42 -2.51
C ASP A 101 8.56 -15.13 -1.81
N THR A 102 7.95 -14.73 -0.71
CA THR A 102 8.38 -13.58 0.11
C THR A 102 9.80 -13.75 0.65
N GLN A 103 10.19 -14.99 1.00
CA GLN A 103 11.51 -15.26 1.56
C GLN A 103 12.61 -15.41 0.51
N ALA A 104 12.28 -16.00 -0.65
CA ALA A 104 13.25 -16.42 -1.65
C ALA A 104 13.38 -15.44 -2.83
N THR A 105 12.36 -14.62 -3.11
CA THR A 105 12.37 -13.73 -4.26
C THR A 105 13.21 -12.47 -3.98
N PRO A 106 14.05 -12.02 -4.91
CA PRO A 106 14.71 -10.72 -4.81
C PRO A 106 13.69 -9.58 -4.72
N VAL A 107 13.94 -8.59 -3.89
CA VAL A 107 13.02 -7.45 -3.69
C VAL A 107 12.78 -6.65 -4.98
N GLU A 108 13.73 -6.67 -5.91
CA GLU A 108 13.64 -6.04 -7.22
C GLU A 108 12.45 -6.53 -8.04
N VAL A 109 12.08 -7.81 -7.89
CA VAL A 109 10.91 -8.40 -8.57
C VAL A 109 9.62 -7.76 -8.08
N SER A 110 9.46 -7.61 -6.77
CA SER A 110 8.29 -6.94 -6.20
C SER A 110 8.27 -5.43 -6.47
N LEU A 111 9.44 -4.78 -6.51
CA LEU A 111 9.53 -3.37 -6.92
C LEU A 111 9.11 -3.16 -8.38
N ALA A 112 9.49 -4.06 -9.29
CA ALA A 112 9.07 -4.02 -10.69
C ALA A 112 7.56 -4.30 -10.85
N LEU A 113 7.03 -5.27 -10.08
CA LEU A 113 5.60 -5.56 -10.02
C LEU A 113 4.80 -4.34 -9.53
N LEU A 114 5.28 -3.70 -8.45
CA LEU A 114 4.65 -2.50 -7.89
C LEU A 114 4.61 -1.36 -8.91
N GLU A 115 5.72 -1.11 -9.61
CA GLU A 115 5.84 -0.07 -10.63
C GLU A 115 4.84 -0.29 -11.76
N SER A 116 4.80 -1.50 -12.34
CA SER A 116 3.89 -1.85 -13.42
C SER A 116 2.42 -1.81 -13.00
N LEU A 117 2.11 -2.27 -11.77
CA LEU A 117 0.78 -2.21 -11.18
C LEU A 117 0.32 -0.76 -11.02
N HIS A 118 1.17 0.09 -10.43
CA HIS A 118 0.84 1.49 -10.16
C HIS A 118 0.69 2.31 -11.44
N GLU A 119 1.48 2.05 -12.47
CA GLU A 119 1.28 2.70 -13.77
C GLU A 119 -0.14 2.46 -14.31
N ARG A 120 -0.60 1.22 -14.28
CA ARG A 120 -1.96 0.87 -14.71
C ARG A 120 -3.02 1.45 -13.76
N TRP A 121 -2.80 1.36 -12.46
CA TRP A 121 -3.77 1.82 -11.46
C TRP A 121 -3.94 3.34 -11.50
N VAL A 122 -2.86 4.09 -11.61
CA VAL A 122 -2.90 5.57 -11.70
C VAL A 122 -3.65 6.02 -12.97
N ARG A 123 -3.47 5.32 -14.10
CA ARG A 123 -4.25 5.59 -15.32
C ARG A 123 -5.76 5.38 -15.07
N LEU A 124 -6.13 4.30 -14.39
CA LEU A 124 -7.51 4.04 -13.99
C LEU A 124 -8.03 5.15 -13.08
N LEU A 125 -7.31 5.49 -12.00
CA LEU A 125 -7.72 6.51 -11.03
C LEU A 125 -7.95 7.88 -11.69
N ARG A 126 -7.09 8.27 -12.63
CA ARG A 126 -7.19 9.54 -13.38
C ARG A 126 -8.34 9.57 -14.39
N SER A 127 -8.88 8.43 -14.77
CA SER A 127 -10.03 8.33 -15.71
C SER A 127 -11.38 8.39 -15.01
N LEU A 128 -11.43 8.27 -13.67
CA LEU A 128 -12.68 8.21 -12.92
C LEU A 128 -13.39 9.57 -12.91
N GLN A 129 -14.72 9.51 -13.08
CA GLN A 129 -15.60 10.65 -12.99
C GLN A 129 -16.13 10.81 -11.54
N ALA A 130 -16.76 11.93 -11.24
CA ALA A 130 -17.27 12.25 -9.91
C ALA A 130 -18.18 11.15 -9.33
N GLU A 131 -19.03 10.52 -10.17
CA GLU A 131 -19.93 9.46 -9.72
C GLU A 131 -19.22 8.14 -9.47
N ASP A 132 -18.11 7.85 -10.18
CA ASP A 132 -17.33 6.62 -9.97
C ASP A 132 -16.74 6.57 -8.57
N TRP A 133 -16.32 7.72 -8.03
CA TRP A 133 -15.73 7.80 -6.70
C TRP A 133 -16.69 7.42 -5.56
N LYS A 134 -17.98 7.55 -5.78
CA LYS A 134 -19.03 7.17 -4.84
C LYS A 134 -19.37 5.69 -4.86
N ARG A 135 -18.95 4.97 -5.91
CA ARG A 135 -19.16 3.51 -6.00
C ARG A 135 -18.49 2.81 -4.84
N THR A 136 -19.09 1.72 -4.40
CA THR A 136 -18.72 1.01 -3.18
C THR A 136 -18.45 -0.46 -3.44
N PHE A 137 -17.66 -1.04 -2.56
CA PHE A 137 -17.57 -2.48 -2.36
C PHE A 137 -17.82 -2.83 -0.89
N ARG A 138 -18.21 -4.05 -0.61
CA ARG A 138 -18.43 -4.54 0.76
C ARG A 138 -17.22 -5.31 1.24
N HIS A 139 -16.57 -4.77 2.28
CA HIS A 139 -15.52 -5.48 3.00
C HIS A 139 -16.17 -6.25 4.17
N PRO A 140 -15.95 -7.58 4.33
CA PRO A 140 -16.59 -8.38 5.37
C PRO A 140 -16.40 -7.85 6.80
N GLU A 141 -15.24 -7.24 7.09
CA GLU A 141 -14.89 -6.72 8.43
C GLU A 141 -15.13 -5.21 8.57
N LEU A 142 -14.94 -4.43 7.50
CA LEU A 142 -14.99 -2.97 7.54
C LEU A 142 -16.33 -2.39 7.02
N GLY A 143 -17.22 -3.24 6.51
CA GLY A 143 -18.50 -2.82 5.95
C GLY A 143 -18.35 -2.17 4.57
N LEU A 144 -19.24 -1.23 4.28
CA LEU A 144 -19.30 -0.56 2.98
C LEU A 144 -18.14 0.43 2.81
N MET A 145 -17.40 0.30 1.72
CA MET A 145 -16.20 1.08 1.43
C MET A 145 -16.35 1.85 0.12
N PRO A 146 -16.54 3.19 0.16
CA PRO A 146 -16.50 4.01 -1.05
C PRO A 146 -15.09 4.01 -1.67
N LEU A 147 -15.01 4.11 -3.00
CA LEU A 147 -13.73 4.15 -3.71
C LEU A 147 -12.85 5.34 -3.28
N GLU A 148 -13.44 6.50 -3.01
CA GLU A 148 -12.70 7.65 -2.48
C GLU A 148 -12.07 7.41 -1.10
N LYS A 149 -12.72 6.64 -0.21
CA LYS A 149 -12.13 6.21 1.06
C LYS A 149 -11.00 5.22 0.84
N ASN A 150 -11.18 4.29 -0.10
CA ASN A 150 -10.15 3.33 -0.46
C ASN A 150 -8.92 4.01 -1.09
N LEU A 151 -9.12 5.07 -1.88
CA LEU A 151 -8.04 5.93 -2.40
C LEU A 151 -7.21 6.55 -1.26
N ALA A 152 -7.88 7.21 -0.32
CA ALA A 152 -7.22 7.84 0.84
C ALA A 152 -6.46 6.80 1.68
N LEU A 153 -7.06 5.62 1.91
CA LEU A 153 -6.43 4.51 2.63
C LEU A 153 -5.13 4.07 1.96
N TYR A 154 -5.12 3.91 0.65
CA TYR A 154 -3.93 3.39 -0.05
C TYR A 154 -2.85 4.45 -0.30
N ALA A 155 -3.20 5.73 -0.39
CA ALA A 155 -2.24 6.82 -0.30
C ALA A 155 -1.53 6.84 1.07
N TRP A 156 -2.31 6.69 2.17
CA TRP A 156 -1.75 6.53 3.52
C TRP A 156 -0.92 5.24 3.66
N HIS A 157 -1.40 4.10 3.16
CA HIS A 157 -0.76 2.79 3.29
C HIS A 157 0.64 2.76 2.66
N GLY A 158 0.81 3.31 1.47
CA GLY A 158 2.12 3.42 0.82
C GLY A 158 3.11 4.23 1.65
N ARG A 159 2.69 5.40 2.18
CA ARG A 159 3.51 6.26 3.05
C ARG A 159 3.81 5.59 4.39
N HIS A 160 2.86 4.87 4.95
CA HIS A 160 2.99 4.16 6.21
C HIS A 160 4.11 3.10 6.15
N HIS A 161 4.08 2.26 5.15
CA HIS A 161 5.11 1.24 4.98
C HIS A 161 6.46 1.79 4.52
N LEU A 162 6.47 2.84 3.72
CA LEU A 162 7.69 3.60 3.42
C LEU A 162 8.35 4.11 4.70
N ALA A 163 7.57 4.67 5.61
CA ALA A 163 8.06 5.21 6.88
C ALA A 163 8.61 4.12 7.82
N HIS A 164 8.09 2.89 7.78
CA HIS A 164 8.70 1.77 8.52
C HIS A 164 10.17 1.55 8.09
N ILE A 165 10.45 1.61 6.78
CA ILE A 165 11.80 1.40 6.26
C ILE A 165 12.69 2.60 6.50
N THR A 166 12.23 3.82 6.18
CA THR A 166 13.06 5.03 6.31
C THR A 166 13.41 5.32 7.76
N GLN A 167 12.47 5.18 8.70
CA GLN A 167 12.76 5.35 10.11
C GLN A 167 13.67 4.25 10.69
N LEU A 168 13.56 3.00 10.17
CA LEU A 168 14.51 1.95 10.54
C LEU A 168 15.94 2.34 10.10
N ARG A 169 16.09 2.82 8.86
CA ARG A 169 17.37 3.28 8.33
C ARG A 169 17.96 4.41 9.18
N GLU A 170 17.15 5.42 9.50
CA GLU A 170 17.55 6.54 10.33
C GLU A 170 18.04 6.08 11.72
N ARG A 171 17.30 5.17 12.38
CA ARG A 171 17.67 4.65 13.70
C ARG A 171 18.97 3.84 13.69
N ASN A 172 19.29 3.20 12.58
CA ASN A 172 20.48 2.35 12.45
C ASN A 172 21.64 3.04 11.70
N GLY A 173 21.47 4.27 11.22
CA GLY A 173 22.50 5.00 10.48
C GLY A 173 22.82 4.41 9.10
N TRP A 174 21.82 3.87 8.39
CA TRP A 174 21.98 3.23 7.07
C TRP A 174 21.70 4.17 5.90
#